data_d872fc7746da879400e6e63d41e59820
#
_entry.id   d872fc7746da879400e6e63d41e59820
#
_cell.length_a   1.000
_cell.length_b   1.000
_cell.length_c   1.000
_cell.angle_alpha   90.00
_cell.angle_beta   90.00
_cell.angle_gamma   90.00
#
_symmetry.space_group_name_H-M   'P 1'
#
loop_
_entity.id
_entity.type
_entity.pdbx_description
1 polymer ?
#
loop_
_entity_poly.entity_id
_entity_poly.type
_entity_poly.pdbx_seq_one_letter_code
_entity_poly.pdbx_strand_id
1 'polypeptide(L)'
;VKVVATGGTGQLGRVLARELRAEGHEVVIVGRSAGGDVVPWDGRTLGPWARHVDGADVVVNLAGRSVNCRYHKHHLAEMMFSRVDSTRVVGEAIAAAAKPPRVWLQMSTATIYAHRLDAPNDEGTGVLGGFEPEAPGYWRSSVDIATQWERTLREAPTPNTRKIAIRSSFAMSPDR
;
A
#
# COMPACT_ATOMS: atom_id res chain seq x y z
N VAL A 1 -18.36 7.47 -7.15
CA VAL A 1 -17.32 7.58 -6.11
C VAL A 1 -16.02 7.97 -6.78
N LYS A 2 -15.28 8.93 -6.19
CA LYS A 2 -13.94 9.31 -6.66
C LYS A 2 -12.88 8.54 -5.90
N VAL A 3 -12.07 7.77 -6.62
CA VAL A 3 -10.99 6.93 -6.06
C VAL A 3 -9.64 7.44 -6.55
N VAL A 4 -8.70 7.65 -5.64
CA VAL A 4 -7.30 7.95 -5.97
C VAL A 4 -6.45 6.72 -5.71
N ALA A 5 -5.84 6.15 -6.74
CA ALA A 5 -5.03 4.94 -6.68
C ALA A 5 -3.54 5.28 -6.85
N THR A 6 -2.80 5.39 -5.74
CA THR A 6 -1.35 5.57 -5.76
C THR A 6 -0.65 4.23 -5.99
N GLY A 7 0.34 4.21 -6.90
CA GLY A 7 0.90 2.96 -7.42
C GLY A 7 -0.04 2.24 -8.41
N GLY A 8 -1.07 2.94 -8.90
CA GLY A 8 -2.11 2.42 -9.78
C GLY A 8 -1.65 1.94 -11.15
N THR A 9 -0.39 2.22 -11.55
CA THR A 9 0.22 1.69 -12.77
C THR A 9 0.70 0.24 -12.65
N GLY A 10 0.73 -0.31 -11.44
CA GLY A 10 1.06 -1.71 -11.18
C GLY A 10 -0.03 -2.68 -11.64
N GLN A 11 0.25 -3.98 -11.59
CA GLN A 11 -0.67 -5.05 -12.01
C GLN A 11 -2.04 -4.93 -11.31
N LEU A 12 -2.07 -4.91 -9.97
CA LEU A 12 -3.31 -4.74 -9.21
C LEU A 12 -4.02 -3.44 -9.50
N GLY A 13 -3.26 -2.34 -9.62
CA GLY A 13 -3.83 -1.02 -9.85
C GLY A 13 -4.53 -0.91 -11.21
N ARG A 14 -3.98 -1.53 -12.25
CA ARG A 14 -4.61 -1.56 -13.58
C ARG A 14 -5.92 -2.33 -13.57
N VAL A 15 -5.94 -3.50 -12.94
CA VAL A 15 -7.17 -4.31 -12.81
C VAL A 15 -8.22 -3.55 -12.01
N LEU A 16 -7.84 -3.04 -10.85
CA LEU A 16 -8.74 -2.26 -9.98
C LEU A 16 -9.31 -1.03 -10.72
N ALA A 17 -8.46 -0.27 -11.41
CA ALA A 17 -8.91 0.91 -12.14
C ALA A 17 -9.87 0.57 -13.28
N ARG A 18 -9.61 -0.53 -14.01
CA ARG A 18 -10.49 -1.01 -15.06
C ARG A 18 -11.88 -1.35 -14.52
N GLU A 19 -11.94 -2.18 -13.48
CA GLU A 19 -13.20 -2.64 -12.91
C GLU A 19 -14.00 -1.48 -12.29
N LEU A 20 -13.36 -0.62 -11.50
CA LEU A 20 -14.04 0.53 -10.91
C LEU A 20 -14.56 1.51 -11.96
N ARG A 21 -13.82 1.73 -13.06
CA ARG A 21 -14.29 2.57 -14.17
C ARG A 21 -15.47 1.93 -14.90
N ALA A 22 -15.47 0.60 -15.05
CA ALA A 22 -16.60 -0.13 -15.65
C ALA A 22 -17.88 0.00 -14.81
N GLU A 23 -17.74 0.14 -13.50
CA GLU A 23 -18.84 0.40 -12.54
C GLU A 23 -19.24 1.89 -12.46
N GLY A 24 -18.65 2.75 -13.29
CA GLY A 24 -18.97 4.19 -13.37
C GLY A 24 -18.29 5.04 -12.29
N HIS A 25 -17.23 4.57 -11.66
CA HIS A 25 -16.45 5.36 -10.71
C HIS A 25 -15.39 6.22 -11.38
N GLU A 26 -15.12 7.41 -10.82
CA GLU A 26 -13.98 8.23 -11.21
C GLU A 26 -12.71 7.66 -10.59
N VAL A 27 -11.71 7.30 -11.41
CA VAL A 27 -10.45 6.74 -10.92
C VAL A 27 -9.28 7.58 -11.40
N VAL A 28 -8.58 8.21 -10.45
CA VAL A 28 -7.33 8.93 -10.69
C VAL A 28 -6.17 7.99 -10.38
N ILE A 29 -5.37 7.68 -11.40
CA ILE A 29 -4.18 6.86 -11.26
C ILE A 29 -2.97 7.75 -10.97
N VAL A 30 -2.28 7.50 -9.86
CA VAL A 30 -1.02 8.17 -9.49
C VAL A 30 0.12 7.17 -9.60
N GLY A 31 1.15 7.51 -10.38
CA GLY A 31 2.24 6.58 -10.69
C GLY A 31 3.55 7.28 -11.06
N ARG A 32 4.65 6.50 -11.09
CA ARG A 32 5.98 7.02 -11.43
C ARG A 32 6.19 7.28 -12.92
N SER A 33 5.49 6.55 -13.76
CA SER A 33 5.59 6.72 -15.21
C SER A 33 4.55 7.73 -15.65
N ALA A 34 5.00 8.83 -16.25
CA ALA A 34 4.11 9.78 -16.92
C ALA A 34 3.62 9.18 -18.23
N GLY A 35 2.34 9.40 -18.54
CA GLY A 35 1.72 9.00 -19.81
C GLY A 35 0.25 8.68 -19.65
N GLY A 36 -0.55 9.02 -20.69
CA GLY A 36 -2.00 8.88 -20.62
C GLY A 36 -2.62 9.64 -19.44
N ASP A 37 -3.55 8.98 -18.75
CA ASP A 37 -4.27 9.54 -17.60
C ASP A 37 -3.52 9.40 -16.26
N VAL A 38 -2.20 9.16 -16.29
CA VAL A 38 -1.42 8.95 -15.05
C VAL A 38 -0.90 10.27 -14.51
N VAL A 39 -1.27 10.58 -13.26
CA VAL A 39 -0.73 11.71 -12.51
C VAL A 39 0.66 11.33 -11.99
N PRO A 40 1.71 12.08 -12.35
CA PRO A 40 3.07 11.73 -11.96
C PRO A 40 3.34 12.02 -10.48
N TRP A 41 4.08 11.12 -9.82
CA TRP A 41 4.64 11.28 -8.49
C TRP A 41 5.95 10.50 -8.34
N ASP A 42 6.71 10.77 -7.30
CA ASP A 42 7.94 10.05 -6.97
C ASP A 42 7.74 8.96 -5.89
N GLY A 43 6.58 8.93 -5.24
CA GLY A 43 6.25 8.04 -4.12
C GLY A 43 6.90 8.43 -2.79
N ARG A 44 7.48 9.63 -2.67
CA ARG A 44 8.27 10.07 -1.51
C ARG A 44 7.95 11.48 -1.04
N THR A 45 7.62 12.37 -1.95
CA THR A 45 7.39 13.79 -1.64
C THR A 45 5.97 14.22 -1.90
N LEU A 46 5.49 15.13 -1.05
CA LEU A 46 4.24 15.82 -1.28
C LEU A 46 4.41 16.75 -2.48
N GLY A 47 3.54 16.62 -3.47
CA GLY A 47 3.64 17.38 -4.71
C GLY A 47 2.27 17.64 -5.35
N PRO A 48 2.23 18.11 -6.60
CA PRO A 48 0.98 18.48 -7.27
C PRO A 48 -0.08 17.36 -7.37
N TRP A 49 0.34 16.10 -7.28
CA TRP A 49 -0.54 14.95 -7.26
C TRP A 49 -1.50 14.95 -6.05
N ALA A 50 -1.07 15.53 -4.93
CA ALA A 50 -1.83 15.55 -3.68
C ALA A 50 -3.17 16.28 -3.81
N ARG A 51 -3.31 17.23 -4.74
CA ARG A 51 -4.57 17.94 -5.01
C ARG A 51 -5.73 17.00 -5.38
N HIS A 52 -5.43 15.81 -5.92
CA HIS A 52 -6.44 14.84 -6.29
C HIS A 52 -7.04 14.10 -5.10
N VAL A 53 -6.33 14.11 -3.94
CA VAL A 53 -6.79 13.52 -2.69
C VAL A 53 -7.89 14.37 -2.06
N ASP A 54 -7.83 15.69 -2.26
CA ASP A 54 -8.87 16.60 -1.79
C ASP A 54 -10.19 16.32 -2.52
N GLY A 55 -11.25 16.09 -1.76
CA GLY A 55 -12.56 15.72 -2.26
C GLY A 55 -12.65 14.31 -2.88
N ALA A 56 -11.64 13.46 -2.70
CA ALA A 56 -11.76 12.04 -3.01
C ALA A 56 -12.60 11.33 -1.93
N ASP A 57 -13.34 10.29 -2.32
CA ASP A 57 -14.06 9.44 -1.37
C ASP A 57 -13.16 8.37 -0.76
N VAL A 58 -12.26 7.82 -1.58
CA VAL A 58 -11.37 6.72 -1.23
C VAL A 58 -9.96 6.98 -1.77
N VAL A 59 -8.96 6.73 -0.94
CA VAL A 59 -7.56 6.58 -1.39
C VAL A 59 -7.14 5.13 -1.26
N VAL A 60 -6.55 4.58 -2.32
CA VAL A 60 -5.98 3.22 -2.34
C VAL A 60 -4.49 3.34 -2.59
N ASN A 61 -3.67 2.97 -1.61
CA ASN A 61 -2.21 2.93 -1.78
C ASN A 61 -1.73 1.52 -2.10
N LEU A 62 -1.32 1.32 -3.36
CA LEU A 62 -0.76 0.08 -3.89
C LEU A 62 0.74 0.20 -4.16
N ALA A 63 1.36 1.32 -3.77
CA ALA A 63 2.75 1.58 -4.07
C ALA A 63 3.69 0.66 -3.29
N GLY A 64 4.65 0.11 -4.00
CA GLY A 64 5.68 -0.74 -3.44
C GLY A 64 6.58 -1.32 -4.54
N ARG A 65 7.87 -1.48 -4.24
CA ARG A 65 8.77 -2.20 -5.12
C ARG A 65 8.38 -3.69 -5.18
N SER A 66 8.48 -4.30 -6.36
CA SER A 66 8.28 -5.75 -6.53
C SER A 66 9.22 -6.53 -5.61
N VAL A 67 8.68 -7.56 -4.97
CA VAL A 67 9.43 -8.52 -4.15
C VAL A 67 10.10 -9.62 -4.98
N ASN A 68 9.81 -9.69 -6.29
CA ASN A 68 10.43 -10.63 -7.21
C ASN A 68 11.85 -10.15 -7.58
N CYS A 69 12.78 -10.29 -6.64
CA CYS A 69 14.18 -9.92 -6.79
C CYS A 69 15.05 -10.69 -5.79
N ARG A 70 16.38 -10.67 -5.99
CA ARG A 70 17.30 -11.19 -4.98
C ARG A 70 17.30 -10.28 -3.75
N TYR A 71 17.25 -10.86 -2.54
CA TYR A 71 17.16 -10.13 -1.27
C TYR A 71 18.54 -9.65 -0.77
N HIS A 72 19.18 -8.81 -1.57
CA HIS A 72 20.38 -8.08 -1.13
C HIS A 72 19.99 -6.88 -0.27
N LYS A 73 20.92 -6.39 0.56
CA LYS A 73 20.68 -5.24 1.47
C LYS A 73 20.07 -4.04 0.76
N HIS A 74 20.56 -3.71 -0.44
CA HIS A 74 20.02 -2.61 -1.26
C HIS A 74 18.55 -2.83 -1.63
N HIS A 75 18.19 -4.04 -2.10
CA HIS A 75 16.82 -4.33 -2.49
C HIS A 75 15.86 -4.37 -1.29
N LEU A 76 16.32 -4.87 -0.13
CA LEU A 76 15.54 -4.85 1.10
C LEU A 76 15.28 -3.40 1.54
N ALA A 77 16.29 -2.53 1.47
CA ALA A 77 16.13 -1.11 1.76
C ALA A 77 15.13 -0.44 0.80
N GLU A 78 15.22 -0.70 -0.50
CA GLU A 78 14.26 -0.17 -1.47
C GLU A 78 12.83 -0.71 -1.25
N MET A 79 12.67 -1.99 -0.88
CA MET A 79 11.38 -2.55 -0.51
C MET A 79 10.78 -1.85 0.71
N MET A 80 11.59 -1.59 1.74
CA MET A 80 11.19 -0.84 2.93
C MET A 80 10.79 0.59 2.55
N PHE A 81 11.70 1.35 1.96
CA PHE A 81 11.47 2.77 1.66
C PHE A 81 10.30 2.99 0.71
N SER A 82 10.17 2.18 -0.35
CA SER A 82 9.06 2.35 -1.29
C SER A 82 7.68 2.19 -0.64
N ARG A 83 7.58 1.46 0.45
CA ARG A 83 6.35 1.22 1.20
C ARG A 83 6.14 2.27 2.29
N VAL A 84 7.14 2.49 3.10
CA VAL A 84 7.08 3.46 4.21
C VAL A 84 6.92 4.88 3.67
N ASP A 85 7.75 5.30 2.71
CA ASP A 85 7.69 6.65 2.15
C ASP A 85 6.36 6.92 1.45
N SER A 86 5.88 5.98 0.62
CA SER A 86 4.61 6.15 -0.07
C SER A 86 3.43 6.24 0.92
N THR A 87 3.46 5.47 1.99
CA THR A 87 2.41 5.50 3.01
C THR A 87 2.46 6.81 3.78
N ARG A 88 3.66 7.26 4.18
CA ARG A 88 3.85 8.54 4.85
C ARG A 88 3.31 9.69 4.01
N VAL A 89 3.74 9.80 2.76
CA VAL A 89 3.35 10.94 1.91
C VAL A 89 1.86 10.90 1.51
N VAL A 90 1.25 9.72 1.41
CA VAL A 90 -0.21 9.59 1.26
C VAL A 90 -0.93 10.10 2.51
N GLY A 91 -0.45 9.74 3.69
CA GLY A 91 -0.97 10.26 4.96
C GLY A 91 -0.87 11.78 5.07
N GLU A 92 0.27 12.36 4.65
CA GLU A 92 0.46 13.82 4.59
C GLU A 92 -0.52 14.49 3.63
N ALA A 93 -0.74 13.90 2.45
CA ALA A 93 -1.72 14.41 1.49
C ALA A 93 -3.15 14.37 2.02
N ILE A 94 -3.52 13.29 2.73
CA ILE A 94 -4.83 13.17 3.36
C ILE A 94 -5.00 14.20 4.50
N ALA A 95 -3.96 14.36 5.33
CA ALA A 95 -3.99 15.33 6.43
C ALA A 95 -4.08 16.79 5.96
N ALA A 96 -3.52 17.09 4.78
CA ALA A 96 -3.55 18.43 4.18
C ALA A 96 -4.83 18.71 3.38
N ALA A 97 -5.66 17.71 3.10
CA ALA A 97 -6.88 17.88 2.31
C ALA A 97 -7.95 18.67 3.08
N ALA A 98 -8.58 19.64 2.43
CA ALA A 98 -9.71 20.37 2.99
C ALA A 98 -10.95 19.48 3.17
N LYS A 99 -11.12 18.52 2.26
CA LYS A 99 -12.14 17.47 2.30
C LYS A 99 -11.45 16.10 2.24
N PRO A 100 -10.97 15.57 3.37
CA PRO A 100 -10.23 14.31 3.39
C PRO A 100 -11.12 13.13 2.97
N PRO A 101 -10.56 12.09 2.36
CA PRO A 101 -11.28 10.88 1.98
C PRO A 101 -11.82 10.18 3.22
N ARG A 102 -13.00 9.57 3.08
CA ARG A 102 -13.62 8.79 4.17
C ARG A 102 -12.85 7.51 4.48
N VAL A 103 -12.19 6.93 3.47
CA VAL A 103 -11.51 5.64 3.58
C VAL A 103 -10.12 5.71 2.92
N TRP A 104 -9.13 5.18 3.63
CA TRP A 104 -7.81 4.90 3.12
C TRP A 104 -7.55 3.39 3.16
N LEU A 105 -7.52 2.76 1.98
CA LEU A 105 -7.13 1.39 1.79
C LEU A 105 -5.63 1.33 1.54
N GLN A 106 -4.91 0.70 2.46
CA GLN A 106 -3.46 0.54 2.37
C GLN A 106 -3.12 -0.93 2.07
N MET A 107 -2.43 -1.18 0.96
CA MET A 107 -1.88 -2.51 0.75
C MET A 107 -0.95 -2.89 1.89
N SER A 108 -1.07 -4.12 2.34
CA SER A 108 -0.18 -4.77 3.29
C SER A 108 0.04 -6.22 2.84
N THR A 109 0.52 -7.08 3.70
CA THR A 109 0.83 -8.46 3.35
C THR A 109 0.53 -9.44 4.49
N ALA A 110 0.01 -10.61 4.16
CA ALA A 110 -0.14 -11.72 5.10
C ALA A 110 1.20 -12.25 5.63
N THR A 111 2.33 -11.89 5.00
CA THR A 111 3.68 -12.22 5.47
C THR A 111 3.98 -11.64 6.87
N ILE A 112 3.19 -10.67 7.34
CA ILE A 112 3.34 -10.10 8.68
C ILE A 112 3.07 -11.11 9.80
N TYR A 113 2.32 -12.17 9.50
CA TYR A 113 1.96 -13.19 10.47
C TYR A 113 3.07 -14.21 10.71
N ALA A 114 3.08 -14.81 11.89
CA ALA A 114 3.93 -15.92 12.23
C ALA A 114 3.66 -17.12 11.31
N HIS A 115 4.74 -17.82 10.92
CA HIS A 115 4.64 -19.08 10.23
C HIS A 115 4.25 -20.18 11.23
N ARG A 116 2.99 -20.59 11.19
CA ARG A 116 2.43 -21.61 12.08
C ARG A 116 1.47 -22.52 11.31
N LEU A 117 1.43 -23.79 11.70
CA LEU A 117 0.58 -24.83 11.09
C LEU A 117 -0.53 -25.33 12.03
N ASP A 118 -0.52 -24.90 13.28
CA ASP A 118 -1.44 -25.33 14.33
C ASP A 118 -2.74 -24.54 14.40
N ALA A 119 -2.78 -23.33 13.83
CA ALA A 119 -3.97 -22.49 13.77
C ALA A 119 -3.92 -21.48 12.58
N PRO A 120 -5.08 -21.01 12.08
CA PRO A 120 -5.12 -19.92 11.13
C PRO A 120 -4.63 -18.61 11.74
N ASN A 121 -4.18 -17.69 10.89
CA ASN A 121 -3.92 -16.32 11.25
C ASN A 121 -5.04 -15.44 10.68
N ASP A 122 -5.82 -14.84 11.53
CA ASP A 122 -6.84 -13.86 11.20
C ASP A 122 -6.51 -12.48 11.82
N GLU A 123 -7.38 -11.50 11.63
CA GLU A 123 -7.17 -10.14 12.10
C GLU A 123 -7.29 -10.01 13.64
N GLY A 124 -8.01 -10.90 14.30
CA GLY A 124 -8.28 -10.87 15.74
C GLY A 124 -7.35 -11.73 16.57
N THR A 125 -6.95 -12.88 16.05
CA THR A 125 -6.20 -13.92 16.78
C THR A 125 -4.83 -14.23 16.16
N GLY A 126 -4.55 -13.69 14.98
CA GLY A 126 -3.29 -13.90 14.27
C GLY A 126 -2.09 -13.36 15.03
N VAL A 127 -1.04 -14.16 15.13
CA VAL A 127 0.21 -13.81 15.79
C VAL A 127 1.15 -13.16 14.78
N LEU A 128 1.74 -12.01 15.16
CA LEU A 128 2.77 -11.39 14.32
C LEU A 128 4.05 -12.22 14.37
N GLY A 129 4.66 -12.39 13.18
CA GLY A 129 5.83 -13.21 12.98
C GLY A 129 7.16 -12.48 13.17
N GLY A 130 8.24 -13.18 12.79
CA GLY A 130 9.60 -12.64 12.79
C GLY A 130 10.37 -12.90 14.09
N PHE A 131 9.70 -13.37 15.13
CA PHE A 131 10.28 -13.69 16.44
C PHE A 131 10.51 -15.20 16.64
N GLU A 132 10.07 -16.02 15.69
CA GLU A 132 10.24 -17.46 15.76
C GLU A 132 11.74 -17.81 15.73
N PRO A 133 12.23 -18.69 16.64
CA PRO A 133 13.66 -18.99 16.77
C PRO A 133 14.31 -19.47 15.46
N GLU A 134 13.55 -20.22 14.68
CA GLU A 134 14.01 -20.81 13.41
C GLU A 134 13.64 -19.97 12.17
N ALA A 135 13.05 -18.78 12.34
CA ALA A 135 12.67 -17.94 11.21
C ALA A 135 13.90 -17.54 10.38
N PRO A 136 13.94 -17.84 9.08
CA PRO A 136 15.04 -17.44 8.21
C PRO A 136 15.22 -15.91 8.19
N GLY A 137 16.46 -15.43 8.03
CA GLY A 137 16.77 -14.01 8.05
C GLY A 137 15.99 -13.19 7.01
N TYR A 138 15.74 -13.76 5.83
CA TYR A 138 14.92 -13.10 4.80
C TYR A 138 13.44 -12.96 5.22
N TRP A 139 12.92 -13.92 5.99
CA TRP A 139 11.57 -13.86 6.54
C TRP A 139 11.45 -12.75 7.58
N ARG A 140 12.39 -12.69 8.51
CA ARG A 140 12.43 -11.60 9.52
C ARG A 140 12.47 -10.23 8.86
N SER A 141 13.29 -10.05 7.82
CA SER A 141 13.33 -8.80 7.06
C SER A 141 11.99 -8.47 6.41
N SER A 142 11.28 -9.48 5.88
CA SER A 142 9.96 -9.29 5.27
C SER A 142 8.90 -8.90 6.30
N VAL A 143 8.92 -9.51 7.48
CA VAL A 143 8.04 -9.15 8.61
C VAL A 143 8.34 -7.74 9.11
N ASP A 144 9.63 -7.37 9.23
CA ASP A 144 10.03 -6.02 9.63
C ASP A 144 9.51 -4.97 8.64
N ILE A 145 9.66 -5.21 7.34
CA ILE A 145 9.10 -4.33 6.31
C ILE A 145 7.57 -4.18 6.48
N ALA A 146 6.84 -5.28 6.68
CA ALA A 146 5.40 -5.25 6.84
C ALA A 146 4.97 -4.49 8.11
N THR A 147 5.69 -4.71 9.20
CA THR A 147 5.46 -4.07 10.49
C THR A 147 5.67 -2.54 10.42
N GLN A 148 6.78 -2.10 9.82
CA GLN A 148 7.05 -0.67 9.64
C GLN A 148 6.03 -0.03 8.68
N TRP A 149 5.64 -0.73 7.65
CA TRP A 149 4.62 -0.28 6.71
C TRP A 149 3.27 -0.01 7.40
N GLU A 150 2.74 -1.00 8.14
CA GLU A 150 1.49 -0.84 8.87
C GLU A 150 1.60 0.16 10.04
N ARG A 151 2.76 0.24 10.68
CA ARG A 151 3.02 1.24 11.71
C ARG A 151 2.88 2.65 11.13
N THR A 152 3.48 2.92 9.96
CA THR A 152 3.38 4.21 9.27
C THR A 152 1.92 4.56 8.96
N LEU A 153 1.11 3.59 8.53
CA LEU A 153 -0.33 3.78 8.34
C LEU A 153 -1.04 4.18 9.65
N ARG A 154 -0.80 3.41 10.72
CA ARG A 154 -1.47 3.64 12.01
C ARG A 154 -1.15 5.02 12.59
N GLU A 155 0.12 5.42 12.52
CA GLU A 155 0.62 6.68 13.07
C GLU A 155 0.29 7.91 12.23
N ALA A 156 -0.18 7.74 10.98
CA ALA A 156 -0.57 8.87 10.13
C ALA A 156 -1.66 9.73 10.81
N PRO A 157 -1.50 11.07 10.88
CA PRO A 157 -2.43 11.97 11.56
C PRO A 157 -3.65 12.28 10.69
N THR A 158 -4.48 11.28 10.43
CA THR A 158 -5.67 11.37 9.57
C THR A 158 -6.94 10.99 10.35
N PRO A 159 -7.38 11.78 11.36
CA PRO A 159 -8.43 11.40 12.29
C PRO A 159 -9.81 11.22 11.64
N ASN A 160 -10.05 11.91 10.52
CA ASN A 160 -11.33 11.86 9.80
C ASN A 160 -11.37 10.82 8.68
N THR A 161 -10.32 9.98 8.56
CA THR A 161 -10.21 8.95 7.53
C THR A 161 -10.09 7.58 8.17
N ARG A 162 -11.00 6.66 7.83
CA ARG A 162 -10.91 5.26 8.25
C ARG A 162 -9.74 4.59 7.53
N LYS A 163 -8.74 4.13 8.27
CA LYS A 163 -7.57 3.42 7.75
C LYS A 163 -7.79 1.91 7.78
N ILE A 164 -7.50 1.24 6.67
CA ILE A 164 -7.66 -0.21 6.53
C ILE A 164 -6.38 -0.77 5.90
N ALA A 165 -5.68 -1.65 6.60
CA ALA A 165 -4.57 -2.44 6.06
C ALA A 165 -5.12 -3.71 5.40
N ILE A 166 -4.84 -3.89 4.09
CA ILE A 166 -5.26 -5.07 3.34
C ILE A 166 -4.10 -6.06 3.34
N ARG A 167 -4.13 -7.04 4.21
CA ARG A 167 -3.13 -8.11 4.32
C ARG A 167 -3.38 -9.17 3.26
N SER A 168 -2.86 -8.96 2.04
CA SER A 168 -2.97 -9.93 0.97
C SER A 168 -1.83 -10.95 0.99
N SER A 169 -2.10 -12.15 0.48
CA SER A 169 -1.07 -13.14 0.19
C SER A 169 -0.56 -12.96 -1.25
N PHE A 170 -0.89 -13.84 -2.17
CA PHE A 170 -0.54 -13.69 -3.58
C PHE A 170 -1.67 -13.06 -4.38
N ALA A 171 -1.36 -11.99 -5.10
CA ALA A 171 -2.26 -11.44 -6.09
C ALA A 171 -1.97 -12.09 -7.46
N MET A 172 -2.92 -12.87 -7.94
CA MET A 172 -2.85 -13.51 -9.25
C MET A 172 -3.84 -12.82 -10.18
N SER A 173 -3.40 -12.57 -11.42
CA SER A 173 -4.25 -12.04 -12.47
C SER A 173 -3.95 -12.77 -13.78
N PRO A 174 -4.95 -13.05 -14.62
CA PRO A 174 -4.74 -13.55 -15.97
C PRO A 174 -4.06 -12.50 -16.86
N ASP A 175 -4.17 -11.23 -16.51
CA ASP A 175 -3.57 -10.11 -17.23
C ASP A 175 -2.10 -9.98 -16.81
N ARG A 176 -1.16 -10.11 -17.75
CA ARG A 176 0.29 -9.89 -17.56
C ARG A 176 0.69 -8.49 -18.00
#